data_970634d8f1a7fbc1ac23753efa166c07
#
_entry.id   970634d8f1a7fbc1ac23753efa166c07
#
_cell.length_a   1.000
_cell.length_b   1.000
_cell.length_c   1.000
_cell.angle_alpha   90.00
_cell.angle_beta   90.00
_cell.angle_gamma   90.00
#
_symmetry.space_group_name_H-M   'P 1'
#
loop_
_entity.id
_entity.type
_entity.pdbx_description
1 polymer ?
#
loop_
_entity_poly.entity_id
_entity_poly.type
_entity_poly.pdbx_seq_one_letter_code
_entity_poly.pdbx_strand_id
1 'polypeptide(L)'
;TDPVVLKSEFLISLFDLIIGGALGLSSTQKTLIDRVSRRTYEILGSQTPTFIDFYTILKEQEEEEARQLVMDLEIYIEGSLSVFSAKTNVDITKRLVIYDIKDLGKQLKTMGMLIVLDQVWNRITTNRERGVRTWLYIDEMQLLFTNEYSENYFFELWSRARKWGAIPTGITQNVETLLLSDLARRMLSN
;
A
#
# COMPACT_ATOMS: atom_id res chain seq x y z
N THR A 1 14.70 -8.24 7.26
CA THR A 1 13.86 -7.22 7.95
C THR A 1 12.66 -7.94 8.52
N ASP A 2 12.26 -7.60 9.74
CA ASP A 2 11.08 -8.15 10.40
C ASP A 2 9.82 -7.83 9.57
N PRO A 3 8.99 -8.82 9.21
CA PRO A 3 7.76 -8.60 8.45
C PRO A 3 6.78 -7.63 9.13
N VAL A 4 6.74 -7.61 10.47
CA VAL A 4 5.88 -6.70 11.23
C VAL A 4 6.31 -5.25 11.06
N VAL A 5 7.62 -4.98 11.04
CA VAL A 5 8.18 -3.63 10.80
C VAL A 5 7.79 -3.15 9.40
N LEU A 6 7.97 -3.97 8.38
CA LEU A 6 7.59 -3.61 7.02
C LEU A 6 6.09 -3.31 6.88
N LYS A 7 5.27 -4.08 7.60
CA LYS A 7 3.81 -3.87 7.58
C LYS A 7 3.40 -2.63 8.35
N SER A 8 4.09 -2.32 9.45
CA SER A 8 3.89 -1.05 10.19
C SER A 8 4.25 0.16 9.32
N GLU A 9 5.39 0.14 8.62
CA GLU A 9 5.79 1.19 7.68
C GLU A 9 4.77 1.37 6.55
N PHE A 10 4.27 0.25 6.01
CA PHE A 10 3.21 0.29 4.99
C PHE A 10 1.92 0.95 5.53
N LEU A 11 1.47 0.57 6.73
CA LEU A 11 0.27 1.15 7.35
C LEU A 11 0.43 2.64 7.64
N ILE A 12 1.61 3.07 8.13
CA ILE A 12 1.92 4.49 8.32
C ILE A 12 1.78 5.24 6.98
N SER A 13 2.37 4.73 5.91
CA SER A 13 2.29 5.35 4.58
C SER A 13 0.86 5.37 4.03
N LEU A 14 0.11 4.29 4.23
CA LEU A 14 -1.28 4.18 3.78
C LEU A 14 -2.17 5.17 4.52
N PHE A 15 -2.05 5.24 5.85
CA PHE A 15 -2.87 6.15 6.66
C PHE A 15 -2.46 7.61 6.45
N ASP A 16 -1.17 7.88 6.28
CA ASP A 16 -0.69 9.22 5.92
C ASP A 16 -1.34 9.70 4.60
N LEU A 17 -1.49 8.80 3.64
CA LEU A 17 -2.14 9.09 2.36
C LEU A 17 -3.63 9.38 2.49
N ILE A 18 -4.37 8.60 3.31
CA ILE A 18 -5.85 8.68 3.33
C ILE A 18 -6.39 9.67 4.37
N ILE A 19 -5.65 9.91 5.45
CA ILE A 19 -6.08 10.78 6.56
C ILE A 19 -5.04 11.84 6.97
N GLY A 20 -3.80 11.80 6.47
CA GLY A 20 -2.73 12.72 6.85
C GLY A 20 -2.93 14.18 6.39
N GLY A 21 -3.80 14.41 5.42
CA GLY A 21 -4.06 15.76 4.89
C GLY A 21 -2.82 16.42 4.29
N ALA A 22 -2.75 17.76 4.35
CA ALA A 22 -1.63 18.52 3.75
C ALA A 22 -0.34 18.48 4.59
N LEU A 23 -0.43 18.18 5.88
CA LEU A 23 0.71 18.16 6.81
C LEU A 23 1.22 16.75 7.11
N GLY A 24 0.51 15.74 6.66
CA GLY A 24 0.80 14.35 6.98
C GLY A 24 0.43 13.99 8.43
N LEU A 25 0.67 12.74 8.80
CA LEU A 25 0.49 12.24 10.16
C LEU A 25 1.55 12.83 11.10
N SER A 26 1.14 13.20 12.31
CA SER A 26 2.05 13.62 13.37
C SER A 26 2.97 12.48 13.84
N SER A 27 4.06 12.82 14.51
CA SER A 27 4.98 11.83 15.09
C SER A 27 4.25 10.91 16.09
N THR A 28 3.32 11.47 16.88
CA THR A 28 2.52 10.72 17.86
C THR A 28 1.60 9.72 17.16
N GLN A 29 0.91 10.15 16.10
CA GLN A 29 0.07 9.25 15.30
C GLN A 29 0.87 8.11 14.65
N LYS A 30 2.05 8.41 14.10
CA LYS A 30 2.95 7.38 13.54
C LYS A 30 3.40 6.38 14.61
N THR A 31 3.73 6.86 15.82
CA THR A 31 4.10 6.00 16.95
C THR A 31 2.93 5.13 17.40
N LEU A 32 1.72 5.66 17.46
CA LEU A 32 0.51 4.89 17.77
C LEU A 32 0.25 3.80 16.73
N ILE A 33 0.35 4.11 15.45
CA ILE A 33 0.16 3.14 14.36
C ILE A 33 1.19 2.01 14.47
N ASP A 34 2.47 2.31 14.71
CA ASP A 34 3.51 1.29 14.89
C ASP A 34 3.22 0.41 16.10
N ARG A 35 2.92 1.00 17.26
CA ARG A 35 2.60 0.28 18.50
C ARG A 35 1.38 -0.63 18.33
N VAL A 36 0.29 -0.12 17.77
CA VAL A 36 -0.94 -0.88 17.54
C VAL A 36 -0.71 -1.99 16.51
N SER A 37 0.05 -1.73 15.46
CA SER A 37 0.42 -2.75 14.47
C SER A 37 1.13 -3.92 15.14
N ARG A 38 2.20 -3.67 15.90
CA ARG A 38 2.94 -4.71 16.63
C ARG A 38 2.03 -5.48 17.58
N ARG A 39 1.21 -4.76 18.35
CA ARG A 39 0.29 -5.36 19.30
C ARG A 39 -0.73 -6.26 18.61
N THR A 40 -1.21 -5.88 17.45
CA THR A 40 -2.13 -6.69 16.64
C THR A 40 -1.51 -8.02 16.24
N TYR A 41 -0.26 -8.01 15.76
CA TYR A 41 0.46 -9.24 15.42
C TYR A 41 0.77 -10.11 16.65
N GLU A 42 1.11 -9.50 17.79
CA GLU A 42 1.34 -10.24 19.04
C GLU A 42 0.07 -10.98 19.51
N ILE A 43 -1.09 -10.32 19.47
CA ILE A 43 -2.36 -10.90 19.92
C ILE A 43 -2.82 -12.01 18.98
N LEU A 44 -2.74 -11.80 17.67
CA LEU A 44 -3.25 -12.74 16.67
C LEU A 44 -2.27 -13.89 16.38
N GLY A 45 -0.99 -13.73 16.72
CA GLY A 45 0.04 -14.75 16.55
C GLY A 45 0.19 -15.21 15.09
N SER A 46 -0.24 -16.44 14.80
CA SER A 46 -0.13 -17.02 13.45
C SER A 46 -1.26 -16.63 12.49
N GLN A 47 -2.28 -15.93 12.97
CA GLN A 47 -3.37 -15.48 12.11
C GLN A 47 -2.97 -14.21 11.35
N THR A 48 -3.46 -14.07 10.12
CA THR A 48 -3.23 -12.85 9.33
C THR A 48 -4.17 -11.75 9.82
N PRO A 49 -3.63 -10.63 10.35
CA PRO A 49 -4.43 -9.51 10.79
C PRO A 49 -5.18 -8.83 9.64
N THR A 50 -6.35 -8.27 9.96
CA THR A 50 -7.13 -7.39 9.10
C THR A 50 -7.10 -5.95 9.62
N PHE A 51 -7.62 -5.00 8.84
CA PHE A 51 -7.81 -3.64 9.33
C PHE A 51 -8.80 -3.55 10.48
N ILE A 52 -9.77 -4.46 10.54
CA ILE A 52 -10.73 -4.54 11.65
C ILE A 52 -10.03 -4.92 12.95
N ASP A 53 -9.09 -5.87 12.89
CA ASP A 53 -8.32 -6.27 14.07
C ASP A 53 -7.45 -5.12 14.59
N PHE A 54 -6.73 -4.42 13.68
CA PHE A 54 -5.97 -3.22 14.00
C PHE A 54 -6.85 -2.14 14.66
N TYR A 55 -8.00 -1.85 14.07
CA TYR A 55 -8.92 -0.83 14.53
C TYR A 55 -9.51 -1.14 15.90
N THR A 56 -9.79 -2.42 16.16
CA THR A 56 -10.28 -2.87 17.46
C THR A 56 -9.25 -2.57 18.57
N ILE A 57 -7.97 -2.86 18.33
CA ILE A 57 -6.91 -2.58 19.26
C ILE A 57 -6.61 -1.08 19.37
N LEU A 58 -6.79 -0.32 18.29
CA LEU A 58 -6.66 1.14 18.31
C LEU A 58 -7.73 1.78 19.21
N LYS A 59 -8.96 1.28 19.20
CA LYS A 59 -10.05 1.73 20.09
C LYS A 59 -9.74 1.53 21.59
N GLU A 60 -8.84 0.61 21.93
CA GLU A 60 -8.43 0.35 23.33
C GLU A 60 -7.37 1.33 23.86
N GLN A 61 -6.80 2.18 22.97
CA GLN A 61 -5.80 3.16 23.38
C GLN A 61 -6.47 4.38 24.03
N GLU A 62 -5.84 4.92 25.08
CA GLU A 62 -6.44 5.99 25.88
C GLU A 62 -6.09 7.40 25.39
N GLU A 63 -5.07 7.52 24.55
CA GLU A 63 -4.56 8.81 24.06
C GLU A 63 -5.58 9.54 23.17
N GLU A 64 -5.58 10.85 23.23
CA GLU A 64 -6.49 11.69 22.43
C GLU A 64 -6.24 11.53 20.92
N GLU A 65 -4.97 11.39 20.53
CA GLU A 65 -4.59 11.13 19.14
C GLU A 65 -5.10 9.77 18.65
N ALA A 66 -5.22 8.78 19.54
CA ALA A 66 -5.81 7.49 19.20
C ALA A 66 -7.32 7.63 18.94
N ARG A 67 -8.03 8.41 19.73
CA ARG A 67 -9.46 8.71 19.52
C ARG A 67 -9.67 9.43 18.20
N GLN A 68 -8.79 10.39 17.88
CA GLN A 68 -8.84 11.08 16.59
C GLN A 68 -8.60 10.11 15.42
N LEU A 69 -7.57 9.25 15.50
CA LEU A 69 -7.31 8.23 14.48
C LEU A 69 -8.49 7.26 14.31
N VAL A 70 -9.16 6.87 15.40
CA VAL A 70 -10.37 6.04 15.36
C VAL A 70 -11.44 6.72 14.53
N MET A 71 -11.74 8.00 14.78
CA MET A 71 -12.74 8.75 14.03
C MET A 71 -12.35 8.92 12.56
N ASP A 72 -11.09 9.26 12.28
CA ASP A 72 -10.59 9.49 10.92
C ASP A 72 -10.61 8.20 10.08
N LEU A 73 -10.38 7.04 10.70
CA LEU A 73 -10.35 5.74 10.04
C LEU A 73 -11.73 5.05 9.94
N GLU A 74 -12.72 5.49 10.70
CA GLU A 74 -14.03 4.84 10.79
C GLU A 74 -14.66 4.61 9.41
N ILE A 75 -14.64 5.63 8.54
CA ILE A 75 -15.22 5.56 7.20
C ILE A 75 -14.59 4.47 6.33
N TYR A 76 -13.29 4.19 6.53
CA TYR A 76 -12.52 3.20 5.76
C TYR A 76 -12.61 1.78 6.32
N ILE A 77 -13.05 1.62 7.57
CA ILE A 77 -13.05 0.32 8.27
C ILE A 77 -14.46 -0.19 8.54
N GLU A 78 -15.34 0.66 9.05
CA GLU A 78 -16.73 0.32 9.40
C GLU A 78 -17.74 1.07 8.50
N GLY A 79 -17.32 2.12 7.80
CA GLY A 79 -18.16 3.00 6.99
C GLY A 79 -18.27 2.61 5.51
N SER A 80 -18.71 3.56 4.70
CA SER A 80 -19.00 3.36 3.27
C SER A 80 -17.78 3.06 2.39
N LEU A 81 -16.57 3.29 2.89
CA LEU A 81 -15.32 3.03 2.18
C LEU A 81 -14.58 1.78 2.69
N SER A 82 -15.27 0.88 3.41
CA SER A 82 -14.69 -0.27 4.11
C SER A 82 -14.33 -1.46 3.23
N VAL A 83 -14.29 -1.29 1.91
CA VAL A 83 -14.05 -2.40 0.94
C VAL A 83 -12.73 -3.15 1.19
N PHE A 84 -11.72 -2.50 1.77
CA PHE A 84 -10.42 -3.10 2.07
C PHE A 84 -10.25 -3.58 3.52
N SER A 85 -11.26 -3.46 4.37
CA SER A 85 -11.18 -3.83 5.78
C SER A 85 -11.35 -5.32 6.04
N ALA A 86 -12.04 -6.03 5.15
CA ALA A 86 -12.35 -7.45 5.28
C ALA A 86 -11.15 -8.36 4.95
N LYS A 87 -11.27 -9.64 5.32
CA LYS A 87 -10.31 -10.67 4.91
C LYS A 87 -10.22 -10.76 3.40
N THR A 88 -8.99 -10.92 2.90
CA THR A 88 -8.73 -11.13 1.47
C THR A 88 -9.47 -12.36 0.97
N ASN A 89 -10.29 -12.19 -0.06
CA ASN A 89 -11.04 -13.23 -0.74
C ASN A 89 -10.47 -13.58 -2.14
N VAL A 90 -9.31 -13.04 -2.47
CA VAL A 90 -8.64 -13.23 -3.77
C VAL A 90 -7.52 -14.25 -3.62
N ASP A 91 -7.46 -15.23 -4.53
CA ASP A 91 -6.35 -16.17 -4.61
C ASP A 91 -5.20 -15.56 -5.40
N ILE A 92 -4.26 -14.96 -4.70
CA ILE A 92 -3.04 -14.35 -5.27
C ILE A 92 -1.93 -15.39 -5.57
N THR A 93 -2.17 -16.68 -5.33
CA THR A 93 -1.16 -17.73 -5.58
C THR A 93 -1.11 -18.17 -7.05
N LYS A 94 -2.11 -17.80 -7.83
CA LYS A 94 -2.21 -18.14 -9.26
C LYS A 94 -1.03 -17.58 -10.06
N ARG A 95 -0.67 -18.29 -11.15
CA ARG A 95 0.40 -17.89 -12.06
C ARG A 95 0.16 -16.53 -12.72
N LEU A 96 -1.10 -16.24 -13.08
CA LEU A 96 -1.56 -14.96 -13.61
C LEU A 96 -2.56 -14.35 -12.64
N VAL A 97 -2.29 -13.13 -12.21
CA VAL A 97 -3.19 -12.35 -11.35
C VAL A 97 -3.41 -11.00 -12.04
N ILE A 98 -4.65 -10.58 -12.13
CA ILE A 98 -5.05 -9.29 -12.69
C ILE A 98 -5.76 -8.51 -11.58
N TYR A 99 -5.26 -7.33 -11.30
CA TYR A 99 -5.88 -6.38 -10.38
C TYR A 99 -6.62 -5.32 -11.20
N ASP A 100 -7.93 -5.37 -11.17
CA ASP A 100 -8.76 -4.32 -11.77
C ASP A 100 -9.22 -3.35 -10.68
N ILE A 101 -8.77 -2.10 -10.78
CA ILE A 101 -9.10 -1.01 -9.85
C ILE A 101 -9.93 0.09 -10.53
N LYS A 102 -10.46 -0.17 -11.73
CA LYS A 102 -11.18 0.81 -12.55
C LYS A 102 -12.42 1.34 -11.83
N ASP A 103 -13.16 0.45 -11.21
CA ASP A 103 -14.45 0.77 -10.57
C ASP A 103 -14.31 1.30 -9.13
N LEU A 104 -13.08 1.43 -8.63
CA LEU A 104 -12.85 2.08 -7.35
C LEU A 104 -13.14 3.58 -7.48
N GLY A 105 -14.00 4.10 -6.61
CA GLY A 105 -14.28 5.53 -6.51
C GLY A 105 -13.00 6.34 -6.24
N LYS A 106 -13.03 7.63 -6.57
CA LYS A 106 -11.86 8.52 -6.51
C LYS A 106 -11.07 8.42 -5.20
N GLN A 107 -11.76 8.33 -4.06
CA GLN A 107 -11.13 8.25 -2.73
C GLN A 107 -10.43 6.91 -2.48
N LEU A 108 -11.01 5.81 -2.96
CA LEU A 108 -10.46 4.47 -2.79
C LEU A 108 -9.40 4.11 -3.83
N LYS A 109 -9.36 4.83 -4.96
CA LYS A 109 -8.45 4.48 -6.06
C LYS A 109 -6.98 4.55 -5.64
N THR A 110 -6.58 5.61 -4.96
CA THR A 110 -5.19 5.78 -4.50
C THR A 110 -4.84 4.76 -3.41
N MET A 111 -5.75 4.52 -2.46
CA MET A 111 -5.62 3.46 -1.45
C MET A 111 -5.48 2.08 -2.11
N GLY A 112 -6.36 1.76 -3.06
CA GLY A 112 -6.33 0.51 -3.82
C GLY A 112 -5.03 0.32 -4.59
N MET A 113 -4.51 1.39 -5.22
CA MET A 113 -3.21 1.36 -5.90
C MET A 113 -2.06 0.99 -4.95
N LEU A 114 -1.99 1.59 -3.76
CA LEU A 114 -0.95 1.26 -2.78
C LEU A 114 -1.07 -0.19 -2.29
N ILE A 115 -2.29 -0.65 -2.01
CA ILE A 115 -2.53 -2.03 -1.59
C ILE A 115 -2.09 -3.01 -2.69
N VAL A 116 -2.43 -2.73 -3.95
CA VAL A 116 -1.99 -3.57 -5.08
C VAL A 116 -0.47 -3.55 -5.22
N LEU A 117 0.18 -2.39 -5.10
CA LEU A 117 1.65 -2.30 -5.18
C LEU A 117 2.33 -3.07 -4.04
N ASP A 118 1.80 -3.04 -2.81
CA ASP A 118 2.29 -3.86 -1.69
C ASP A 118 2.15 -5.36 -1.99
N GLN A 119 1.00 -5.80 -2.53
CA GLN A 119 0.79 -7.18 -2.94
C GLN A 119 1.75 -7.62 -4.05
N VAL A 120 1.97 -6.76 -5.04
CA VAL A 120 2.94 -6.99 -6.12
C VAL A 120 4.35 -7.14 -5.56
N TRP A 121 4.75 -6.26 -4.65
CA TRP A 121 6.07 -6.32 -4.02
C TRP A 121 6.26 -7.62 -3.22
N ASN A 122 5.28 -8.00 -2.40
CA ASN A 122 5.28 -9.25 -1.66
C ASN A 122 5.39 -10.46 -2.60
N ARG A 123 4.72 -10.41 -3.75
CA ARG A 123 4.82 -11.46 -4.78
C ARG A 123 6.22 -11.53 -5.41
N ILE A 124 6.80 -10.39 -5.75
CA ILE A 124 8.16 -10.30 -6.31
C ILE A 124 9.16 -10.91 -5.33
N THR A 125 9.10 -10.56 -4.05
CA THR A 125 10.02 -11.06 -3.03
C THR A 125 9.88 -12.57 -2.83
N THR A 126 8.66 -13.07 -2.70
CA THR A 126 8.39 -14.51 -2.57
C THR A 126 8.84 -15.31 -3.80
N ASN A 127 8.58 -14.80 -5.00
CA ASN A 127 9.01 -15.45 -6.24
C ASN A 127 10.54 -15.49 -6.36
N ARG A 128 11.21 -14.40 -5.97
CA ARG A 128 12.68 -14.34 -5.96
C ARG A 128 13.29 -15.44 -5.08
N GLU A 129 12.75 -15.64 -3.87
CA GLU A 129 13.23 -16.71 -2.97
C GLU A 129 13.10 -18.11 -3.60
N ARG A 130 12.14 -18.28 -4.49
CA ARG A 130 11.90 -19.51 -5.25
C ARG A 130 12.65 -19.57 -6.59
N GLY A 131 13.45 -18.56 -6.92
CA GLY A 131 14.12 -18.45 -8.22
C GLY A 131 13.19 -18.20 -9.41
N VAL A 132 11.97 -17.74 -9.17
CA VAL A 132 10.95 -17.46 -10.19
C VAL A 132 10.93 -15.98 -10.54
N ARG A 133 10.96 -15.66 -11.83
CA ARG A 133 10.81 -14.27 -12.31
C ARG A 133 9.36 -13.83 -12.26
N THR A 134 9.17 -12.54 -11.97
CA THR A 134 7.84 -11.91 -11.97
C THR A 134 7.74 -10.91 -13.12
N TRP A 135 6.77 -11.12 -13.99
CA TRP A 135 6.42 -10.15 -15.03
C TRP A 135 5.30 -9.26 -14.51
N LEU A 136 5.51 -7.95 -14.58
CA LEU A 136 4.56 -6.95 -14.10
C LEU A 136 4.16 -6.06 -15.27
N TYR A 137 2.88 -6.06 -15.61
CA TYR A 137 2.29 -5.18 -16.62
C TYR A 137 1.40 -4.16 -15.92
N ILE A 138 1.62 -2.89 -16.19
CA ILE A 138 0.89 -1.79 -15.58
C ILE A 138 0.29 -0.95 -16.69
N ASP A 139 -1.03 -1.06 -16.84
CA ASP A 139 -1.78 -0.22 -17.76
C ASP A 139 -2.08 1.13 -17.13
N GLU A 140 -2.18 2.17 -17.95
CA GLU A 140 -2.36 3.57 -17.53
C GLU A 140 -1.33 4.00 -16.48
N MET A 141 -0.06 3.64 -16.69
CA MET A 141 1.02 3.85 -15.71
C MET A 141 1.13 5.31 -15.24
N GLN A 142 0.76 6.30 -16.07
CA GLN A 142 0.80 7.71 -15.70
C GLN A 142 -0.06 8.04 -14.47
N LEU A 143 -1.08 7.23 -14.15
CA LEU A 143 -1.92 7.44 -12.97
C LEU A 143 -1.16 7.23 -11.65
N LEU A 144 -0.06 6.46 -11.66
CA LEU A 144 0.80 6.27 -10.49
C LEU A 144 1.60 7.53 -10.14
N PHE A 145 1.76 8.44 -11.07
CA PHE A 145 2.52 9.69 -10.94
C PHE A 145 1.63 10.92 -10.65
N THR A 146 0.39 10.69 -10.26
CA THR A 146 -0.54 11.76 -9.85
C THR A 146 -0.52 12.05 -8.35
N ASN A 147 0.15 11.22 -7.57
CA ASN A 147 0.28 11.35 -6.12
C ASN A 147 1.70 10.99 -5.70
N GLU A 148 2.32 11.82 -4.84
CA GLU A 148 3.69 11.69 -4.40
C GLU A 148 4.00 10.32 -3.75
N TYR A 149 3.08 9.76 -2.97
CA TYR A 149 3.28 8.45 -2.33
C TYR A 149 3.32 7.31 -3.34
N SER A 150 2.34 7.27 -4.25
CA SER A 150 2.31 6.23 -5.29
C SER A 150 3.50 6.36 -6.23
N GLU A 151 3.91 7.60 -6.55
CA GLU A 151 5.05 7.91 -7.38
C GLU A 151 6.36 7.41 -6.76
N ASN A 152 6.63 7.76 -5.50
CA ASN A 152 7.84 7.34 -4.78
C ASN A 152 7.88 5.81 -4.61
N TYR A 153 6.77 5.20 -4.19
CA TYR A 153 6.67 3.76 -4.02
C TYR A 153 6.92 3.02 -5.33
N PHE A 154 6.31 3.49 -6.43
CA PHE A 154 6.46 2.87 -7.73
C PHE A 154 7.88 3.06 -8.30
N PHE A 155 8.47 4.24 -8.13
CA PHE A 155 9.86 4.50 -8.49
C PHE A 155 10.82 3.55 -7.79
N GLU A 156 10.64 3.30 -6.50
CA GLU A 156 11.45 2.34 -5.74
C GLU A 156 11.26 0.91 -6.25
N LEU A 157 10.02 0.49 -6.48
CA LEU A 157 9.71 -0.82 -7.04
C LEU A 157 10.39 -1.00 -8.40
N TRP A 158 10.25 -0.02 -9.30
CA TRP A 158 10.86 -0.05 -10.64
C TRP A 158 12.37 -0.12 -10.57
N SER A 159 12.99 0.74 -9.79
CA SER A 159 14.45 0.81 -9.65
C SER A 159 15.06 -0.47 -9.08
N ARG A 160 14.34 -1.17 -8.24
CA ARG A 160 14.77 -2.43 -7.61
C ARG A 160 14.36 -3.67 -8.39
N ALA A 161 13.39 -3.55 -9.30
CA ALA A 161 12.75 -4.68 -10.00
C ALA A 161 13.77 -5.64 -10.60
N ARG A 162 14.74 -5.15 -11.35
CA ARG A 162 15.79 -5.98 -11.98
C ARG A 162 16.57 -6.81 -10.96
N LYS A 163 17.00 -6.20 -9.86
CA LYS A 163 17.76 -6.87 -8.78
C LYS A 163 16.91 -7.94 -8.08
N TRP A 164 15.58 -7.77 -8.08
CA TRP A 164 14.63 -8.67 -7.44
C TRP A 164 14.00 -9.69 -8.41
N GLY A 165 14.49 -9.76 -9.64
CA GLY A 165 14.00 -10.71 -10.63
C GLY A 165 12.63 -10.37 -11.19
N ALA A 166 12.22 -9.11 -11.09
CA ALA A 166 11.01 -8.60 -11.70
C ALA A 166 11.29 -7.89 -13.03
N ILE A 167 10.35 -7.97 -13.93
CA ILE A 167 10.39 -7.35 -15.27
C ILE A 167 9.15 -6.47 -15.40
N PRO A 168 9.26 -5.17 -15.00
CA PRO A 168 8.15 -4.24 -15.12
C PRO A 168 8.00 -3.75 -16.55
N THR A 169 6.75 -3.63 -16.99
CA THR A 169 6.34 -3.07 -18.28
C THR A 169 5.23 -2.07 -18.05
N GLY A 170 5.50 -0.81 -18.30
CA GLY A 170 4.50 0.24 -18.21
C GLY A 170 3.84 0.49 -19.56
N ILE A 171 2.53 0.66 -19.56
CA ILE A 171 1.71 1.03 -20.72
C ILE A 171 1.09 2.39 -20.41
N THR A 172 1.20 3.33 -21.33
CA THR A 172 0.63 4.67 -21.18
C THR A 172 0.11 5.17 -22.50
N GLN A 173 -1.01 5.86 -22.45
CA GLN A 173 -1.58 6.55 -23.62
C GLN A 173 -0.97 7.95 -23.80
N ASN A 174 -0.41 8.53 -22.73
CA ASN A 174 0.11 9.90 -22.74
C ASN A 174 1.49 9.98 -22.08
N VAL A 175 2.52 9.92 -22.91
CA VAL A 175 3.92 10.03 -22.49
C VAL A 175 4.22 11.44 -21.95
N GLU A 176 3.62 12.49 -22.50
CA GLU A 176 3.86 13.87 -22.06
C GLU A 176 3.40 14.06 -20.61
N THR A 177 2.22 13.54 -20.25
CA THR A 177 1.73 13.57 -18.86
C THR A 177 2.67 12.82 -17.92
N LEU A 178 3.18 11.67 -18.35
CA LEU A 178 4.15 10.90 -17.56
C LEU A 178 5.45 11.71 -17.35
N LEU A 179 5.93 12.39 -18.37
CA LEU A 179 7.17 13.19 -18.33
C LEU A 179 7.04 14.50 -17.55
N LEU A 180 5.86 14.87 -17.03
CA LEU A 180 5.72 15.97 -16.08
C LEU A 180 6.35 15.63 -14.72
N SER A 181 6.42 14.35 -14.37
CA SER A 181 7.09 13.89 -13.16
C SER A 181 8.60 13.75 -13.38
N ASP A 182 9.39 14.33 -12.46
CA ASP A 182 10.84 14.17 -12.44
C ASP A 182 11.26 12.74 -12.12
N LEU A 183 10.50 12.04 -11.25
CA LEU A 183 10.75 10.63 -10.93
C LEU A 183 10.47 9.73 -12.13
N ALA A 184 9.40 9.98 -12.88
CA ALA A 184 9.12 9.26 -14.11
C ALA A 184 10.23 9.44 -15.16
N ARG A 185 10.73 10.67 -15.34
CA ARG A 185 11.88 10.93 -16.24
C ARG A 185 13.12 10.14 -15.82
N ARG A 186 13.45 10.15 -14.52
CA ARG A 186 14.58 9.39 -13.97
C ARG A 186 14.39 7.89 -14.12
N MET A 187 13.18 7.40 -13.98
CA MET A 187 12.85 5.98 -14.15
C MET A 187 13.07 5.53 -15.60
N LEU A 188 12.66 6.34 -16.57
CA LEU A 188 12.78 6.04 -18.01
C LEU A 188 14.21 6.19 -18.54
N SER A 189 15.08 6.92 -17.82
CA SER A 189 16.50 7.11 -18.21
C SER A 189 17.42 6.01 -17.71
N ASN A 190 16.94 5.07 -16.89
CA ASN A 190 17.67 3.90 -16.35
C ASN A 190 17.27 2.61 -17.07
#